data_ba9936978c0923ed1dae6320f9076f3e
#
_entry.id   ba9936978c0923ed1dae6320f9076f3e
#
_cell.length_a   1.000
_cell.length_b   1.000
_cell.length_c   1.000
_cell.angle_alpha   90.00
_cell.angle_beta   90.00
_cell.angle_gamma   90.00
#
_symmetry.space_group_name_H-M   'P 1'
#
loop_
_entity.id
_entity.type
_entity.pdbx_description
1 polymer ?
#
loop_
_entity_poly.entity_id
_entity_poly.type
_entity_poly.pdbx_seq_one_letter_code
_entity_poly.pdbx_strand_id
1 'polypeptide(L)'
;MDRKAAVKNCDYHLLETVPSLTGQELFVLCEDSDGNKFVCPEEFWPSHAPQQEALAPVHAGSTSQEKIDFFLSLFRGRDNLYAKRYYNLKTGKSGYVPACQNEWIPGICDKKVYRCPECPNRAFKPLTVQTVRAHLMGKDEFCRDVVGIYPMLEDDRTWLLAVDFDPTLSSQVQQSV
;
A
#
# COMPACT_ATOMS: atom_id res chain seq x y z
N MET A 1 38.50 18.44 5.00
CA MET A 1 37.79 17.44 4.17
C MET A 1 36.69 18.18 3.44
N ASP A 2 36.77 18.18 2.14
CA ASP A 2 35.92 19.02 1.28
C ASP A 2 34.51 18.45 1.24
N ARG A 3 33.57 19.02 2.00
CA ARG A 3 32.16 18.60 2.09
C ARG A 3 31.45 18.64 0.73
N LYS A 4 31.97 19.36 -0.24
CA LYS A 4 31.47 19.41 -1.62
C LYS A 4 31.66 18.08 -2.39
N ALA A 5 32.58 17.22 -1.98
CA ALA A 5 32.83 15.96 -2.67
C ALA A 5 31.79 14.86 -2.34
N ALA A 6 31.14 14.93 -1.16
CA ALA A 6 30.10 13.96 -0.74
C ALA A 6 28.75 14.22 -1.42
N VAL A 7 28.53 15.43 -1.93
CA VAL A 7 27.25 15.85 -2.55
C VAL A 7 27.18 15.53 -4.04
N LYS A 8 28.30 15.12 -4.65
CA LYS A 8 28.38 14.88 -6.11
C LYS A 8 27.53 13.71 -6.65
N ASN A 9 26.93 12.90 -5.78
CA ASN A 9 26.09 11.76 -6.21
C ASN A 9 24.60 11.94 -5.89
N CYS A 10 24.17 13.13 -5.49
CA CYS A 10 22.78 13.42 -5.19
C CYS A 10 22.35 14.60 -6.05
N ASP A 11 21.15 14.52 -6.63
CA ASP A 11 20.51 15.61 -7.36
C ASP A 11 20.08 16.79 -6.45
N TYR A 12 20.71 16.89 -5.27
CA TYR A 12 20.48 17.93 -4.27
C TYR A 12 21.73 18.77 -4.05
N HIS A 13 21.53 20.06 -3.97
CA HIS A 13 22.59 21.01 -3.64
C HIS A 13 22.48 21.43 -2.17
N LEU A 14 23.58 21.27 -1.43
CA LEU A 14 23.72 21.85 -0.12
C LEU A 14 23.79 23.38 -0.27
N LEU A 15 22.83 24.10 0.31
CA LEU A 15 22.83 25.57 0.31
C LEU A 15 23.52 26.09 1.55
N GLU A 16 23.15 25.67 2.73
CA GLU A 16 23.62 26.18 4.00
C GLU A 16 23.53 25.14 5.11
N THR A 17 24.39 25.26 6.13
CA THR A 17 24.28 24.51 7.38
C THR A 17 23.93 25.48 8.49
N VAL A 18 22.82 25.25 9.19
CA VAL A 18 22.28 26.13 10.21
C VAL A 18 22.27 25.40 11.56
N PRO A 19 22.76 26.02 12.65
CA PRO A 19 22.64 25.42 13.97
C PRO A 19 21.19 25.47 14.45
N SER A 20 20.81 24.49 15.25
CA SER A 20 19.53 24.52 15.97
C SER A 20 19.50 25.69 16.97
N LEU A 21 18.31 26.07 17.42
CA LEU A 21 18.12 27.10 18.43
C LEU A 21 18.86 26.80 19.75
N THR A 22 19.07 25.50 20.02
CA THR A 22 19.81 25.05 21.21
C THR A 22 21.32 24.96 20.97
N GLY A 23 21.79 25.08 19.72
CA GLY A 23 23.18 24.93 19.31
C GLY A 23 23.73 23.52 19.40
N GLN A 24 22.91 22.53 19.73
CA GLN A 24 23.33 21.12 19.92
C GLN A 24 23.26 20.29 18.63
N GLU A 25 22.44 20.70 17.66
CA GLU A 25 22.22 20.02 16.41
C GLU A 25 22.51 20.97 15.24
N LEU A 26 22.98 20.40 14.14
CA LEU A 26 23.14 21.10 12.87
C LEU A 26 22.08 20.63 11.88
N PHE A 27 21.48 21.56 11.17
CA PHE A 27 20.56 21.30 10.08
C PHE A 27 21.18 21.69 8.75
N VAL A 28 20.79 20.99 7.72
CA VAL A 28 21.24 21.20 6.35
C VAL A 28 20.07 21.73 5.54
N LEU A 29 20.22 22.91 4.96
CA LEU A 29 19.32 23.43 3.94
C LEU A 29 19.81 22.96 2.57
N CYS A 30 18.95 22.31 1.83
CA CYS A 30 19.26 21.79 0.51
C CYS A 30 18.17 22.13 -0.51
N GLU A 31 18.54 22.06 -1.78
CA GLU A 31 17.67 22.34 -2.92
C GLU A 31 17.79 21.20 -3.94
N ASP A 32 16.66 20.70 -4.46
CA ASP A 32 16.62 19.69 -5.52
C ASP A 32 16.77 20.33 -6.91
N SER A 33 16.81 19.49 -7.95
CA SER A 33 16.90 19.92 -9.35
C SER A 33 15.70 20.75 -9.81
N ASP A 34 14.57 20.67 -9.11
CA ASP A 34 13.35 21.40 -9.41
C ASP A 34 13.23 22.71 -8.65
N GLY A 35 14.23 23.04 -7.82
CA GLY A 35 14.29 24.27 -7.01
C GLY A 35 13.51 24.19 -5.70
N ASN A 36 13.06 23.02 -5.28
CA ASN A 36 12.41 22.86 -3.98
C ASN A 36 13.46 22.85 -2.86
N LYS A 37 13.17 23.57 -1.79
CA LYS A 37 14.07 23.68 -0.64
C LYS A 37 13.53 22.90 0.54
N PHE A 38 14.42 22.19 1.23
CA PHE A 38 14.09 21.44 2.44
C PHE A 38 15.25 21.48 3.43
N VAL A 39 14.92 21.20 4.68
CA VAL A 39 15.84 21.18 5.82
C VAL A 39 15.80 19.82 6.45
N CYS A 40 16.96 19.23 6.70
CA CYS A 40 17.08 18.00 7.48
C CYS A 40 18.21 18.11 8.51
N PRO A 41 18.16 17.35 9.62
CA PRO A 41 19.30 17.23 10.52
C PRO A 41 20.55 16.74 9.78
N GLU A 42 21.73 17.30 10.09
CA GLU A 42 22.98 16.97 9.39
C GLU A 42 23.32 15.46 9.48
N GLU A 43 22.96 14.82 10.59
CA GLU A 43 23.18 13.38 10.80
C GLU A 43 22.40 12.50 9.82
N PHE A 44 21.26 12.99 9.30
CA PHE A 44 20.42 12.26 8.33
C PHE A 44 20.77 12.58 6.89
N TRP A 45 21.57 13.61 6.64
CA TRP A 45 21.91 14.05 5.29
C TRP A 45 22.52 12.95 4.41
N PRO A 46 23.48 12.13 4.88
CA PRO A 46 24.06 11.08 4.06
C PRO A 46 23.12 9.89 3.80
N SER A 47 22.17 9.66 4.71
CA SER A 47 21.25 8.51 4.66
C SER A 47 19.91 8.82 3.97
N HIS A 48 19.59 10.11 3.84
CA HIS A 48 18.36 10.60 3.20
C HIS A 48 18.63 11.41 1.92
N ALA A 49 19.89 11.59 1.54
CA ALA A 49 20.18 11.92 0.15
C ALA A 49 19.44 10.89 -0.71
N PRO A 50 18.67 11.29 -1.73
CA PRO A 50 17.93 10.31 -2.52
C PRO A 50 18.93 9.27 -2.97
N GLN A 51 18.77 8.08 -2.46
CA GLN A 51 19.41 6.93 -3.07
C GLN A 51 19.01 7.06 -4.53
N GLN A 52 20.01 7.08 -5.42
CA GLN A 52 19.82 6.88 -6.85
C GLN A 52 18.56 6.07 -7.02
N GLU A 53 17.57 6.58 -7.77
CA GLU A 53 16.29 5.90 -7.99
C GLU A 53 16.57 4.41 -8.05
N ALA A 54 16.32 3.72 -6.94
CA ALA A 54 16.40 2.27 -6.95
C ALA A 54 15.46 1.89 -8.05
N LEU A 55 16.01 1.43 -9.18
CA LEU A 55 15.27 1.04 -10.38
C LEU A 55 13.97 0.47 -9.89
N ALA A 56 12.86 1.11 -10.27
CA ALA A 56 11.54 0.76 -9.74
C ALA A 56 11.49 -0.77 -9.66
N PRO A 57 11.18 -1.37 -8.51
CA PRO A 57 11.35 -2.81 -8.28
C PRO A 57 10.66 -3.65 -9.36
N VAL A 58 9.75 -3.01 -10.12
CA VAL A 58 9.14 -3.55 -11.35
C VAL A 58 9.04 -2.46 -12.41
N HIS A 59 9.24 -2.85 -13.67
CA HIS A 59 9.18 -1.99 -14.87
C HIS A 59 8.46 -2.73 -16.02
N ALA A 60 8.34 -2.11 -17.18
CA ALA A 60 7.63 -2.69 -18.33
C ALA A 60 8.19 -4.06 -18.74
N GLY A 61 9.52 -4.26 -18.67
CA GLY A 61 10.21 -5.52 -19.00
C GLY A 61 10.22 -6.56 -17.88
N SER A 62 9.72 -6.27 -16.69
CA SER A 62 9.67 -7.23 -15.59
C SER A 62 8.74 -8.39 -15.91
N THR A 63 9.13 -9.58 -15.49
CA THR A 63 8.34 -10.81 -15.65
C THR A 63 7.02 -10.73 -14.88
N SER A 64 6.06 -11.56 -15.27
CA SER A 64 4.79 -11.65 -14.53
C SER A 64 4.99 -12.07 -13.07
N GLN A 65 6.00 -12.90 -12.80
CA GLN A 65 6.29 -13.35 -11.43
C GLN A 65 6.84 -12.20 -10.59
N GLU A 66 7.80 -11.44 -11.08
CA GLU A 66 8.35 -10.27 -10.38
C GLU A 66 7.25 -9.24 -10.05
N LYS A 67 6.32 -9.00 -10.98
CA LYS A 67 5.18 -8.11 -10.75
C LYS A 67 4.24 -8.62 -9.66
N ILE A 68 3.98 -9.93 -9.62
CA ILE A 68 3.15 -10.56 -8.59
C ILE A 68 3.85 -10.51 -7.23
N ASP A 69 5.13 -10.84 -7.17
CA ASP A 69 5.91 -10.84 -5.93
C ASP A 69 5.99 -9.43 -5.33
N PHE A 70 6.20 -8.44 -6.19
CA PHE A 70 6.17 -7.04 -5.78
C PHE A 70 4.78 -6.63 -5.29
N PHE A 71 3.71 -6.97 -6.01
CA PHE A 71 2.33 -6.70 -5.56
C PHE A 71 2.07 -7.30 -4.18
N LEU A 72 2.43 -8.58 -3.97
CA LEU A 72 2.26 -9.25 -2.67
C LEU A 72 3.11 -8.63 -1.56
N SER A 73 4.26 -8.04 -1.89
CA SER A 73 5.09 -7.34 -0.91
C SER A 73 4.47 -6.02 -0.43
N LEU A 74 3.74 -5.34 -1.30
CA LEU A 74 3.06 -4.07 -0.98
C LEU A 74 1.74 -4.30 -0.24
N PHE A 75 0.97 -5.30 -0.67
CA PHE A 75 -0.38 -5.56 -0.16
C PHE A 75 -0.39 -6.75 0.80
N ARG A 76 0.35 -6.63 1.89
CA ARG A 76 0.41 -7.65 2.94
C ARG A 76 -0.86 -7.62 3.78
N GLY A 77 -1.41 -8.79 4.03
CA GLY A 77 -2.56 -9.02 4.89
C GLY A 77 -2.62 -10.47 5.31
N ARG A 78 -3.81 -10.96 5.63
CA ARG A 78 -4.02 -12.38 5.90
C ARG A 78 -3.71 -13.21 4.64
N ASP A 79 -2.96 -14.27 4.81
CA ASP A 79 -2.60 -15.23 3.76
C ASP A 79 -3.65 -16.35 3.58
N ASN A 80 -4.36 -16.67 4.65
CA ASN A 80 -5.37 -17.75 4.70
C ASN A 80 -6.75 -17.32 4.17
N LEU A 81 -6.93 -16.04 3.80
CA LEU A 81 -8.21 -15.45 3.44
C LEU A 81 -8.03 -14.26 2.52
N TYR A 82 -8.86 -14.15 1.49
CA TYR A 82 -9.00 -12.94 0.69
C TYR A 82 -10.47 -12.64 0.40
N ALA A 83 -10.79 -11.40 0.07
CA ALA A 83 -12.08 -10.98 -0.41
C ALA A 83 -12.14 -11.11 -1.92
N LYS A 84 -13.13 -11.81 -2.44
CA LYS A 84 -13.44 -11.83 -3.88
C LYS A 84 -14.57 -10.87 -4.20
N ARG A 85 -14.48 -10.20 -5.33
CA ARG A 85 -15.56 -9.38 -5.83
C ARG A 85 -16.65 -10.24 -6.45
N TYR A 86 -17.91 -9.92 -6.19
CA TYR A 86 -19.06 -10.48 -6.90
C TYR A 86 -19.79 -9.40 -7.70
N TYR A 87 -20.47 -9.83 -8.75
CA TYR A 87 -21.39 -9.00 -9.51
C TYR A 87 -22.67 -9.78 -9.77
N ASN A 88 -23.81 -9.19 -9.44
CA ASN A 88 -25.12 -9.82 -9.68
C ASN A 88 -25.71 -9.28 -10.97
N LEU A 89 -25.73 -10.11 -12.01
CA LEU A 89 -26.23 -9.77 -13.35
C LEU A 89 -27.71 -9.32 -13.36
N LYS A 90 -28.54 -9.81 -12.40
CA LYS A 90 -29.96 -9.46 -12.37
C LYS A 90 -30.22 -8.11 -11.75
N THR A 91 -29.45 -7.71 -10.77
CA THR A 91 -29.67 -6.49 -9.97
C THR A 91 -28.64 -5.41 -10.20
N GLY A 92 -27.56 -5.69 -10.94
CA GLY A 92 -26.42 -4.77 -11.12
C GLY A 92 -25.58 -4.55 -9.86
N LYS A 93 -25.95 -5.16 -8.73
CA LYS A 93 -25.22 -4.98 -7.46
C LYS A 93 -23.91 -5.73 -7.46
N SER A 94 -22.89 -5.07 -6.93
CA SER A 94 -21.58 -5.68 -6.70
C SER A 94 -21.13 -5.44 -5.27
N GLY A 95 -20.12 -6.18 -4.83
CA GLY A 95 -19.53 -6.07 -3.51
C GLY A 95 -18.45 -7.12 -3.31
N TYR A 96 -17.97 -7.23 -2.07
CA TYR A 96 -16.93 -8.17 -1.71
C TYR A 96 -17.43 -9.16 -0.67
N VAL A 97 -16.98 -10.40 -0.80
CA VAL A 97 -17.28 -11.49 0.14
C VAL A 97 -16.02 -12.31 0.38
N PRO A 98 -15.84 -12.93 1.56
CA PRO A 98 -14.74 -13.86 1.78
C PRO A 98 -14.77 -14.99 0.76
N ALA A 99 -13.63 -15.31 0.16
CA ALA A 99 -13.51 -16.47 -0.70
C ALA A 99 -13.61 -17.75 0.13
N CYS A 100 -14.57 -18.60 -0.17
CA CYS A 100 -14.85 -19.82 0.58
C CYS A 100 -14.96 -21.03 -0.36
N GLN A 101 -14.42 -22.17 0.05
CA GLN A 101 -14.52 -23.42 -0.70
C GLN A 101 -15.95 -23.95 -0.74
N ASN A 102 -16.68 -23.76 0.37
CA ASN A 102 -18.04 -24.26 0.55
C ASN A 102 -19.11 -23.31 0.00
N GLU A 103 -18.71 -22.24 -0.66
CA GLU A 103 -19.66 -21.25 -1.16
C GLU A 103 -20.64 -21.85 -2.17
N TRP A 104 -21.93 -21.62 -1.92
CA TRP A 104 -23.07 -22.12 -2.72
C TRP A 104 -23.22 -23.63 -2.77
N ILE A 105 -22.54 -24.43 -1.92
CA ILE A 105 -22.78 -25.87 -1.83
C ILE A 105 -24.10 -26.09 -1.06
N PRO A 106 -25.08 -26.73 -1.71
CA PRO A 106 -26.37 -27.02 -1.07
C PRO A 106 -26.20 -27.84 0.21
N GLY A 107 -26.93 -27.47 1.27
CA GLY A 107 -26.87 -28.15 2.57
C GLY A 107 -25.64 -27.77 3.43
N ILE A 108 -24.64 -27.07 2.86
CA ILE A 108 -23.45 -26.65 3.58
C ILE A 108 -23.43 -25.10 3.72
N CYS A 109 -23.69 -24.38 2.63
CA CYS A 109 -23.68 -22.92 2.61
C CYS A 109 -25.10 -22.38 2.59
N ASP A 110 -25.53 -21.79 3.71
CA ASP A 110 -26.80 -21.05 3.80
C ASP A 110 -26.56 -19.59 4.18
N LYS A 111 -26.43 -18.74 3.16
CA LYS A 111 -26.21 -17.30 3.31
C LYS A 111 -27.45 -16.55 3.81
N LYS A 112 -28.61 -17.19 3.91
CA LYS A 112 -29.81 -16.60 4.50
C LYS A 112 -29.80 -16.73 6.02
N VAL A 113 -29.18 -17.78 6.54
CA VAL A 113 -29.11 -18.09 7.97
C VAL A 113 -27.84 -17.53 8.60
N TYR A 114 -26.69 -17.67 7.93
CA TYR A 114 -25.39 -17.30 8.48
C TYR A 114 -24.68 -16.23 7.64
N ARG A 115 -24.06 -15.27 8.30
CA ARG A 115 -23.04 -14.43 7.69
C ARG A 115 -21.73 -15.23 7.55
N CYS A 116 -20.94 -14.95 6.49
CA CYS A 116 -19.71 -15.72 6.22
C CYS A 116 -18.73 -15.77 7.41
N PRO A 117 -18.49 -14.70 8.17
CA PRO A 117 -17.61 -14.75 9.34
C PRO A 117 -18.10 -15.67 10.47
N GLU A 118 -19.41 -15.83 10.59
CA GLU A 118 -20.08 -16.60 11.68
C GLU A 118 -20.46 -18.03 11.22
N CYS A 119 -20.25 -18.36 9.94
CA CYS A 119 -20.65 -19.63 9.36
C CYS A 119 -19.84 -20.79 9.97
N PRO A 120 -20.50 -21.82 10.56
CA PRO A 120 -19.80 -22.97 11.13
C PRO A 120 -19.09 -23.81 10.07
N ASN A 121 -19.55 -23.75 8.82
CA ASN A 121 -19.01 -24.50 7.69
C ASN A 121 -18.05 -23.66 6.84
N ARG A 122 -17.52 -22.56 7.38
CA ARG A 122 -16.58 -21.72 6.64
C ARG A 122 -15.28 -22.47 6.35
N ALA A 123 -14.86 -22.47 5.08
CA ALA A 123 -13.59 -23.00 4.63
C ALA A 123 -12.96 -21.97 3.70
N PHE A 124 -12.26 -20.99 4.28
CA PHE A 124 -11.70 -19.89 3.52
C PHE A 124 -10.60 -20.36 2.57
N LYS A 125 -10.44 -19.62 1.47
CA LYS A 125 -9.41 -19.88 0.47
C LYS A 125 -8.23 -18.94 0.70
N PRO A 126 -7.00 -19.45 0.66
CA PRO A 126 -5.81 -18.61 0.71
C PRO A 126 -5.69 -17.75 -0.54
N LEU A 127 -5.04 -16.60 -0.40
CA LEU A 127 -4.63 -15.77 -1.54
C LEU A 127 -3.45 -16.46 -2.25
N THR A 128 -3.66 -16.87 -3.50
CA THR A 128 -2.64 -17.57 -4.28
C THR A 128 -2.04 -16.69 -5.37
N VAL A 129 -0.86 -17.06 -5.86
CA VAL A 129 -0.22 -16.44 -7.04
C VAL A 129 -1.16 -16.42 -8.24
N GLN A 130 -1.94 -17.49 -8.47
CA GLN A 130 -2.92 -17.56 -9.57
C GLN A 130 -4.04 -16.55 -9.39
N THR A 131 -4.52 -16.36 -8.17
CA THR A 131 -5.55 -15.36 -7.83
C THR A 131 -5.05 -13.95 -8.09
N VAL A 132 -3.83 -13.63 -7.64
CA VAL A 132 -3.20 -12.33 -7.89
C VAL A 132 -2.93 -12.12 -9.38
N ARG A 133 -2.48 -13.15 -10.08
CA ARG A 133 -2.29 -13.09 -11.54
C ARG A 133 -3.60 -12.75 -12.26
N ALA A 134 -4.71 -13.40 -11.91
CA ALA A 134 -6.01 -13.10 -12.50
C ALA A 134 -6.43 -11.65 -12.24
N HIS A 135 -6.24 -11.18 -11.00
CA HIS A 135 -6.50 -9.79 -10.62
C HIS A 135 -5.70 -8.78 -11.45
N LEU A 136 -4.41 -9.00 -11.59
CA LEU A 136 -3.53 -8.10 -12.37
C LEU A 136 -3.80 -8.16 -13.88
N MET A 137 -4.35 -9.26 -14.38
CA MET A 137 -4.73 -9.39 -15.79
C MET A 137 -6.04 -8.67 -16.12
N GLY A 138 -6.98 -8.54 -15.19
CA GLY A 138 -8.23 -7.79 -15.35
C GLY A 138 -9.07 -8.26 -16.53
N LYS A 139 -9.22 -9.58 -16.74
CA LYS A 139 -9.89 -10.13 -17.93
C LYS A 139 -11.38 -10.35 -17.76
N ASP A 140 -11.88 -10.32 -16.53
CA ASP A 140 -13.32 -10.55 -16.29
C ASP A 140 -14.12 -9.29 -16.59
N GLU A 141 -15.08 -9.38 -17.50
CA GLU A 141 -15.94 -8.28 -17.94
C GLU A 141 -16.66 -7.57 -16.78
N PHE A 142 -17.00 -8.33 -15.71
CA PHE A 142 -17.68 -7.79 -14.53
C PHE A 142 -16.71 -7.54 -13.36
N CYS A 143 -15.40 -7.55 -13.62
CA CYS A 143 -14.34 -7.37 -12.63
C CYS A 143 -14.46 -8.34 -11.43
N ARG A 144 -14.92 -9.58 -11.64
CA ARG A 144 -15.02 -10.61 -10.57
C ARG A 144 -13.67 -11.22 -10.22
N ASP A 145 -12.66 -10.98 -11.03
CA ASP A 145 -11.25 -11.29 -10.79
C ASP A 145 -10.55 -10.29 -9.85
N VAL A 146 -11.21 -9.17 -9.54
CA VAL A 146 -10.70 -8.22 -8.55
C VAL A 146 -10.77 -8.83 -7.16
N VAL A 147 -9.65 -8.74 -6.44
CA VAL A 147 -9.51 -9.24 -5.07
C VAL A 147 -9.25 -8.10 -4.09
N GLY A 148 -9.68 -8.28 -2.85
CA GLY A 148 -9.33 -7.45 -1.72
C GLY A 148 -8.54 -8.25 -0.69
N ILE A 149 -7.65 -7.58 0.01
CA ILE A 149 -6.95 -8.19 1.15
C ILE A 149 -7.71 -7.93 2.45
N TYR A 150 -7.46 -8.75 3.45
CA TYR A 150 -7.80 -8.49 4.84
C TYR A 150 -6.53 -7.97 5.53
N PRO A 151 -6.38 -6.66 5.71
CA PRO A 151 -5.13 -6.09 6.20
C PRO A 151 -4.88 -6.41 7.68
N MET A 152 -5.93 -6.59 8.49
CA MET A 152 -5.81 -6.95 9.88
C MET A 152 -5.51 -8.43 10.04
N LEU A 153 -4.40 -8.76 10.68
CA LEU A 153 -3.97 -10.11 10.99
C LEU A 153 -4.78 -10.68 12.17
N GLU A 154 -4.59 -11.97 12.47
CA GLU A 154 -5.32 -12.66 13.55
C GLU A 154 -4.89 -12.20 14.97
N ASP A 155 -3.74 -11.55 15.07
CA ASP A 155 -3.18 -10.97 16.28
C ASP A 155 -3.40 -9.45 16.40
N ASP A 156 -4.40 -8.92 15.68
CA ASP A 156 -4.80 -7.51 15.65
C ASP A 156 -3.70 -6.54 15.13
N ARG A 157 -2.65 -7.06 14.47
CA ARG A 157 -1.63 -6.26 13.81
C ARG A 157 -1.97 -6.02 12.34
N THR A 158 -1.37 -5.00 11.76
CA THR A 158 -1.48 -4.70 10.33
C THR A 158 -0.14 -4.25 9.75
N TRP A 159 0.08 -4.53 8.48
CA TRP A 159 1.20 -4.03 7.70
C TRP A 159 0.87 -2.74 6.94
N LEU A 160 -0.41 -2.36 6.91
CA LEU A 160 -0.90 -1.22 6.15
C LEU A 160 -1.52 -0.19 7.08
N LEU A 161 -1.17 1.07 6.86
CA LEU A 161 -1.89 2.22 7.38
C LEU A 161 -2.58 2.91 6.20
N ALA A 162 -3.91 2.99 6.26
CA ALA A 162 -4.69 3.77 5.31
C ALA A 162 -5.23 5.01 6.02
N VAL A 163 -5.02 6.18 5.45
CA VAL A 163 -5.54 7.45 5.96
C VAL A 163 -6.41 8.05 4.87
N ASP A 164 -7.66 8.32 5.21
CA ASP A 164 -8.61 9.03 4.36
C ASP A 164 -8.75 10.47 4.86
N PHE A 165 -8.51 11.43 3.99
CA PHE A 165 -8.67 12.86 4.29
C PHE A 165 -10.02 13.32 3.75
N ASP A 166 -11.01 13.39 4.61
CA ASP A 166 -12.32 13.95 4.25
C ASP A 166 -12.19 15.47 4.00
N PRO A 167 -12.43 15.96 2.80
CA PRO A 167 -12.32 17.38 2.47
C PRO A 167 -13.29 18.26 3.28
N THR A 168 -14.34 17.71 3.86
CA THR A 168 -15.27 18.46 4.72
C THR A 168 -14.67 18.80 6.08
N LEU A 169 -13.71 17.98 6.59
CA LEU A 169 -13.02 18.25 7.85
C LEU A 169 -11.93 19.31 7.70
N SER A 170 -11.31 19.45 6.52
CA SER A 170 -10.27 20.47 6.27
C SER A 170 -10.81 21.90 6.38
N SER A 171 -12.08 22.13 6.06
CA SER A 171 -12.73 23.45 6.18
C SER A 171 -13.04 23.86 7.63
N GLN A 172 -13.13 22.91 8.57
CA GLN A 172 -13.37 23.20 9.98
C GLN A 172 -12.08 23.53 10.73
N VAL A 173 -10.95 22.94 10.33
CA VAL A 173 -9.64 23.21 10.96
C VAL A 173 -9.13 24.61 10.57
N GLN A 174 -9.44 25.10 9.38
CA GLN A 174 -9.03 26.44 8.94
C GLN A 174 -9.82 27.57 9.59
N GLN A 175 -10.97 27.30 10.24
CA GLN A 175 -11.75 28.30 10.96
C GLN A 175 -11.41 28.41 12.46
N SER A 176 -10.46 27.60 12.94
CA SER A 176 -10.09 27.53 14.37
C SER A 176 -8.68 28.07 14.67
N VAL A 177 -8.05 28.81 13.73
CA VAL A 177 -6.75 29.46 13.89
C VAL A 177 -6.88 30.98 13.78
#